data_84edd5e069a32565dacb7d7aa44203c5
#
_entry.id   84edd5e069a32565dacb7d7aa44203c5
#
_cell.length_a   1.000
_cell.length_b   1.000
_cell.length_c   1.000
_cell.angle_alpha   90.00
_cell.angle_beta   90.00
_cell.angle_gamma   90.00
#
_symmetry.space_group_name_H-M   'P 1'
#
loop_
_entity.id
_entity.type
_entity.pdbx_description
1 polymer ?
#
loop_
_entity_poly.entity_id
_entity_poly.type
_entity_poly.pdbx_seq_one_letter_code
_entity_poly.pdbx_strand_id
1 'polypeptide(L)'
;MTKAVLTSLLCLVFITNATCQNSLFQKVAKTLSKQILQDANQAVKARPLTVTHFTCERSKGGKHDFFSEGDYWWPDSLHPNGPYSQRDGFTNPQNFTAHRKAMIRFSTTIGTLTSAYLLTKNTKYSKAAIKHLHAWFIDTATLMNPSLLYGQAITNKVSGRGIGIIDMIQMMEVAQSVAVLEKNKQINPTTLSGIKKWFSNYLTWVTTHPYGIEEREAKNNHGTCWTMQVAVFAKLVGDTSLIQYCSSRYKEVLIPGQMASDGSFPLELKRTKPYGYSLFNLDAMTTLVTVLSIEQKSSIKKAIDFMFPYIANKHNRPMVIEALKATGLL
;
A
#
# COMPACT_ATOMS: atom_id res chain seq x y z
N MET A 1 4.80 12.63 -4.08
CA MET A 1 4.60 11.59 -3.05
C MET A 1 3.82 12.06 -1.80
N THR A 2 3.55 13.34 -1.61
CA THR A 2 3.07 13.92 -0.33
C THR A 2 1.56 13.89 -0.08
N LYS A 3 0.70 13.68 -1.08
CA LYS A 3 -0.77 13.63 -0.90
C LYS A 3 -1.33 12.21 -0.71
N ALA A 4 -0.72 11.20 -1.30
CA ALA A 4 -1.23 9.82 -1.21
C ALA A 4 -1.02 9.16 0.17
N VAL A 5 0.05 9.53 0.88
CA VAL A 5 0.37 8.99 2.21
C VAL A 5 -0.62 9.48 3.28
N LEU A 6 -1.25 10.64 3.08
CA LEU A 6 -2.20 11.19 4.06
C LEU A 6 -3.57 10.48 4.03
N THR A 7 -3.95 9.91 2.89
CA THR A 7 -5.23 9.21 2.72
C THR A 7 -5.18 7.80 3.29
N SER A 8 -4.05 7.10 3.16
CA SER A 8 -3.88 5.74 3.68
C SER A 8 -3.85 5.66 5.21
N LEU A 9 -3.41 6.72 5.88
CA LEU A 9 -3.43 6.77 7.35
C LEU A 9 -4.85 6.79 7.93
N LEU A 10 -5.84 7.27 7.16
CA LEU A 10 -7.22 7.41 7.64
C LEU A 10 -7.94 6.07 7.85
N CYS A 11 -7.70 5.08 6.99
CA CYS A 11 -8.34 3.76 7.13
C CYS A 11 -7.65 2.85 8.15
N LEU A 12 -6.36 3.02 8.40
CA LEU A 12 -5.60 2.23 9.37
C LEU A 12 -6.06 2.40 10.81
N VAL A 13 -6.66 3.53 11.14
CA VAL A 13 -7.11 3.87 12.51
C VAL A 13 -8.33 3.06 12.97
N PHE A 14 -9.02 2.37 12.07
CA PHE A 14 -10.32 1.75 12.39
C PHE A 14 -10.27 0.34 13.00
N ILE A 15 -9.10 -0.23 13.27
CA ILE A 15 -8.99 -1.65 13.64
C ILE A 15 -8.57 -1.90 15.11
N THR A 16 -8.18 -0.87 15.90
CA THR A 16 -7.75 -1.04 17.30
C THR A 16 -8.71 -0.39 18.30
N ASN A 17 -8.74 -0.86 19.53
CA ASN A 17 -9.57 -0.49 20.71
C ASN A 17 -10.57 0.67 20.58
N ALA A 18 -11.86 0.42 20.80
CA ALA A 18 -13.01 1.28 20.48
C ALA A 18 -12.95 2.73 21.05
N THR A 19 -12.33 2.96 22.17
CA THR A 19 -12.26 4.29 22.82
C THR A 19 -11.19 5.19 22.20
N CYS A 20 -10.00 4.68 21.90
CA CYS A 20 -8.93 5.43 21.25
C CYS A 20 -9.26 5.72 19.78
N GLN A 21 -9.91 4.78 19.09
CA GLN A 21 -10.41 4.94 17.73
C GLN A 21 -11.43 6.07 17.60
N ASN A 22 -12.35 6.20 18.55
CA ASN A 22 -13.36 7.25 18.52
C ASN A 22 -12.72 8.65 18.60
N SER A 23 -11.70 8.85 19.43
CA SER A 23 -11.04 10.15 19.58
C SER A 23 -10.25 10.55 18.32
N LEU A 24 -9.53 9.61 17.71
CA LEU A 24 -8.75 9.88 16.49
C LEU A 24 -9.67 10.06 15.27
N PHE A 25 -10.71 9.22 15.13
CA PHE A 25 -11.73 9.42 14.11
C PHE A 25 -12.38 10.80 14.20
N GLN A 26 -12.75 11.24 15.40
CA GLN A 26 -13.36 12.55 15.63
C GLN A 26 -12.40 13.70 15.27
N LYS A 27 -11.11 13.60 15.63
CA LYS A 27 -10.10 14.60 15.25
C LYS A 27 -9.93 14.68 13.73
N VAL A 28 -9.78 13.53 13.06
CA VAL A 28 -9.68 13.44 11.61
C VAL A 28 -10.95 13.96 10.95
N ALA A 29 -12.11 13.53 11.41
CA ALA A 29 -13.40 13.99 10.91
C ALA A 29 -13.53 15.52 11.04
N LYS A 30 -13.16 16.10 12.19
CA LYS A 30 -13.17 17.54 12.41
C LYS A 30 -12.23 18.30 11.47
N THR A 31 -11.03 17.75 11.21
CA THR A 31 -9.97 18.45 10.46
C THR A 31 -10.13 18.30 8.96
N LEU A 32 -10.50 17.11 8.49
CA LEU A 32 -10.42 16.74 7.06
C LEU A 32 -11.79 16.55 6.39
N SER A 33 -12.92 16.59 7.14
CA SER A 33 -14.23 16.29 6.55
C SER A 33 -14.55 17.13 5.32
N LYS A 34 -14.28 18.43 5.35
CA LYS A 34 -14.54 19.32 4.21
C LYS A 34 -13.78 18.87 2.96
N GLN A 35 -12.48 18.58 3.10
CA GLN A 35 -11.65 18.12 1.99
C GLN A 35 -12.10 16.74 1.48
N ILE A 36 -12.35 15.79 2.40
CA ILE A 36 -12.83 14.44 2.05
C ILE A 36 -14.13 14.52 1.27
N LEU A 37 -15.09 15.35 1.69
CA LEU A 37 -16.39 15.47 1.02
C LEU A 37 -16.26 16.15 -0.35
N GLN A 38 -15.39 17.15 -0.49
CA GLN A 38 -15.10 17.77 -1.78
C GLN A 38 -14.52 16.75 -2.77
N ASP A 39 -13.49 16.01 -2.36
CA ASP A 39 -12.83 15.00 -3.19
C ASP A 39 -13.80 13.85 -3.51
N ALA A 40 -14.61 13.40 -2.55
CA ALA A 40 -15.59 12.35 -2.76
C ALA A 40 -16.71 12.74 -3.74
N ASN A 41 -17.18 14.00 -3.71
CA ASN A 41 -18.16 14.47 -4.68
C ASN A 41 -17.62 14.51 -6.10
N GLN A 42 -16.31 14.71 -6.28
CA GLN A 42 -15.64 14.55 -7.58
C GLN A 42 -15.50 13.06 -7.93
N ALA A 43 -15.07 12.24 -6.97
CA ALA A 43 -14.90 10.80 -7.15
C ALA A 43 -16.19 10.06 -7.52
N VAL A 44 -17.36 10.48 -7.01
CA VAL A 44 -18.68 9.92 -7.40
C VAL A 44 -18.93 10.02 -8.91
N LYS A 45 -18.44 11.09 -9.55
CA LYS A 45 -18.62 11.33 -11.00
C LYS A 45 -17.55 10.61 -11.84
N ALA A 46 -16.49 10.10 -11.21
CA ALA A 46 -15.39 9.48 -11.93
C ALA A 46 -15.80 8.14 -12.56
N ARG A 47 -15.28 7.87 -13.75
CA ARG A 47 -15.41 6.54 -14.38
C ARG A 47 -14.30 5.63 -13.84
N PRO A 48 -14.59 4.32 -13.64
CA PRO A 48 -13.56 3.34 -13.35
C PRO A 48 -12.47 3.36 -14.42
N LEU A 49 -11.24 3.26 -13.97
CA LEU A 49 -10.05 3.19 -14.80
C LEU A 49 -9.16 2.08 -14.24
N THR A 50 -8.92 1.05 -15.04
CA THR A 50 -8.14 -0.13 -14.66
C THR A 50 -6.90 -0.27 -15.53
N VAL A 51 -6.09 -1.28 -15.28
CA VAL A 51 -4.90 -1.58 -16.11
C VAL A 51 -5.26 -1.78 -17.60
N THR A 52 -6.45 -2.30 -17.88
CA THR A 52 -6.87 -2.62 -19.25
C THR A 52 -7.10 -1.40 -20.16
N HIS A 53 -7.03 -0.19 -19.61
CA HIS A 53 -7.18 1.06 -20.36
C HIS A 53 -5.84 1.57 -20.94
N PHE A 54 -4.75 0.92 -20.63
CA PHE A 54 -3.42 1.35 -21.03
C PHE A 54 -2.62 0.17 -21.58
N THR A 55 -1.81 0.44 -22.58
CA THR A 55 -0.90 -0.54 -23.19
C THR A 55 0.53 -0.01 -23.19
N CYS A 56 1.49 -0.92 -23.13
CA CYS A 56 2.90 -0.61 -23.28
C CYS A 56 3.55 -1.70 -24.13
N GLU A 57 4.14 -1.36 -25.26
CA GLU A 57 4.80 -2.30 -26.18
C GLU A 57 5.95 -3.06 -25.52
N ARG A 58 6.59 -2.46 -24.50
CA ARG A 58 7.66 -3.11 -23.74
C ARG A 58 7.15 -4.16 -22.76
N SER A 59 5.84 -4.18 -22.46
CA SER A 59 5.24 -5.22 -21.61
C SER A 59 5.24 -6.58 -22.32
N LYS A 60 5.56 -7.63 -21.59
CA LYS A 60 5.36 -9.03 -22.03
C LYS A 60 4.04 -9.62 -21.51
N GLY A 61 3.29 -8.86 -20.68
CA GLY A 61 1.99 -9.27 -20.17
C GLY A 61 0.85 -8.99 -21.14
N GLY A 62 -0.31 -9.61 -20.86
CA GLY A 62 -1.55 -9.38 -21.59
C GLY A 62 -2.32 -8.15 -21.07
N LYS A 63 -3.50 -7.94 -21.65
CA LYS A 63 -4.40 -6.80 -21.38
C LYS A 63 -4.72 -6.61 -19.89
N HIS A 64 -4.84 -7.70 -19.14
CA HIS A 64 -5.25 -7.72 -17.75
C HIS A 64 -4.08 -7.73 -16.76
N ASP A 65 -2.84 -7.82 -17.28
CA ASP A 65 -1.66 -7.87 -16.44
C ASP A 65 -1.19 -6.48 -16.04
N PHE A 66 -0.85 -6.33 -14.77
CA PHE A 66 -0.16 -5.14 -14.29
C PHE A 66 1.27 -5.11 -14.83
N PHE A 67 1.66 -3.99 -15.38
CA PHE A 67 3.01 -3.74 -15.84
C PHE A 67 3.55 -2.44 -15.25
N SER A 68 4.79 -2.45 -14.78
CA SER A 68 5.55 -1.26 -14.42
C SER A 68 7.01 -1.44 -14.75
N GLU A 69 7.73 -0.34 -14.92
CA GLU A 69 9.18 -0.35 -15.13
C GLU A 69 9.89 0.12 -13.85
N GLY A 70 11.09 -0.40 -13.63
CA GLY A 70 11.92 -0.04 -12.49
C GLY A 70 12.27 1.44 -12.52
N ASP A 71 11.86 2.18 -11.47
CA ASP A 71 11.93 3.64 -11.43
C ASP A 71 13.32 4.19 -11.72
N TYR A 72 14.35 3.50 -11.25
CA TYR A 72 15.74 3.97 -11.27
C TYR A 72 16.57 3.39 -12.41
N TRP A 73 15.92 2.78 -13.41
CA TRP A 73 16.61 2.17 -14.54
C TRP A 73 16.55 3.07 -15.76
N TRP A 74 17.73 3.31 -16.37
CA TRP A 74 17.94 4.28 -17.43
C TRP A 74 18.57 3.63 -18.65
N PRO A 75 18.23 4.10 -19.87
CA PRO A 75 18.97 3.68 -21.07
C PRO A 75 20.47 3.93 -20.88
N ASP A 76 21.29 3.02 -21.39
CA ASP A 76 22.72 3.22 -21.51
C ASP A 76 23.01 3.94 -22.83
N SER A 77 23.51 5.16 -22.76
CA SER A 77 23.82 5.95 -23.97
C SER A 77 24.95 5.36 -24.81
N LEU A 78 25.83 4.55 -24.20
CA LEU A 78 26.93 3.88 -24.92
C LEU A 78 26.48 2.57 -25.58
N HIS A 79 25.41 1.97 -25.08
CA HIS A 79 24.80 0.74 -25.56
C HIS A 79 23.29 0.89 -25.71
N PRO A 80 22.79 1.63 -26.74
CA PRO A 80 21.35 1.97 -26.87
C PRO A 80 20.42 0.75 -26.91
N ASN A 81 20.90 -0.39 -27.43
CA ASN A 81 20.16 -1.66 -27.48
C ASN A 81 20.51 -2.61 -26.33
N GLY A 82 21.36 -2.18 -25.39
CA GLY A 82 21.76 -2.95 -24.23
C GLY A 82 20.73 -2.88 -23.10
N PRO A 83 20.98 -3.61 -22.00
CA PRO A 83 20.15 -3.53 -20.82
C PRO A 83 20.29 -2.16 -20.16
N TYR A 84 19.17 -1.65 -19.60
CA TYR A 84 19.19 -0.41 -18.82
C TYR A 84 20.13 -0.53 -17.59
N SER A 85 20.74 0.59 -17.22
CA SER A 85 21.62 0.72 -16.04
C SER A 85 20.88 1.38 -14.87
N GLN A 86 21.27 1.03 -13.62
CA GLN A 86 20.62 1.56 -12.42
C GLN A 86 21.27 2.87 -11.96
N ARG A 87 20.40 3.84 -11.57
CA ARG A 87 20.79 5.10 -10.93
C ARG A 87 19.91 5.29 -9.70
N ASP A 88 20.35 4.78 -8.54
CA ASP A 88 19.52 4.76 -7.31
C ASP A 88 19.02 6.16 -6.93
N GLY A 89 17.72 6.24 -6.62
CA GLY A 89 17.04 7.48 -6.23
C GLY A 89 16.70 8.43 -7.37
N PHE A 90 17.13 8.16 -8.62
CA PHE A 90 16.85 8.99 -9.80
C PHE A 90 15.80 8.32 -10.68
N THR A 91 14.58 8.82 -10.62
CA THR A 91 13.45 8.28 -11.40
C THR A 91 13.61 8.62 -12.89
N ASN A 92 13.51 7.61 -13.74
CA ASN A 92 13.49 7.79 -15.19
C ASN A 92 12.10 8.27 -15.65
N PRO A 93 11.97 9.50 -16.20
CA PRO A 93 10.68 10.04 -16.60
C PRO A 93 10.07 9.36 -17.83
N GLN A 94 10.85 8.57 -18.59
CA GLN A 94 10.38 7.84 -19.78
C GLN A 94 9.77 6.48 -19.44
N ASN A 95 9.81 6.06 -18.17
CA ASN A 95 9.22 4.81 -17.74
C ASN A 95 7.69 4.83 -17.88
N PHE A 96 7.14 3.69 -18.27
CA PHE A 96 5.70 3.49 -18.26
C PHE A 96 5.17 3.50 -16.82
N THR A 97 4.29 4.43 -16.53
CA THR A 97 3.73 4.64 -15.19
C THR A 97 2.21 4.54 -15.14
N ALA A 98 1.55 4.26 -16.28
CA ALA A 98 0.09 4.38 -16.37
C ALA A 98 -0.65 3.36 -15.48
N HIS A 99 -0.21 2.09 -15.42
CA HIS A 99 -0.84 1.09 -14.56
C HIS A 99 -0.66 1.42 -13.08
N ARG A 100 0.55 1.85 -12.66
CA ARG A 100 0.81 2.30 -11.28
C ARG A 100 -0.05 3.52 -10.94
N LYS A 101 -0.16 4.50 -11.83
CA LYS A 101 -1.02 5.67 -11.64
C LYS A 101 -2.49 5.29 -11.56
N ALA A 102 -2.95 4.33 -12.37
CA ALA A 102 -4.32 3.82 -12.31
C ALA A 102 -4.61 3.14 -10.96
N MET A 103 -3.67 2.32 -10.45
CA MET A 103 -3.78 1.65 -9.15
C MET A 103 -3.80 2.67 -7.99
N ILE A 104 -2.92 3.67 -8.00
CA ILE A 104 -2.89 4.74 -6.99
C ILE A 104 -4.21 5.54 -7.04
N ARG A 105 -4.68 5.90 -8.24
CA ARG A 105 -5.96 6.59 -8.39
C ARG A 105 -7.13 5.75 -7.88
N PHE A 106 -7.15 4.46 -8.19
CA PHE A 106 -8.16 3.53 -7.71
C PHE A 106 -8.18 3.48 -6.19
N SER A 107 -7.03 3.24 -5.57
CA SER A 107 -6.87 3.20 -4.12
C SER A 107 -7.36 4.50 -3.45
N THR A 108 -6.89 5.65 -3.93
CA THR A 108 -7.32 6.97 -3.43
C THR A 108 -8.83 7.17 -3.60
N THR A 109 -9.39 6.77 -4.75
CA THR A 109 -10.83 6.89 -5.02
C THR A 109 -11.65 6.06 -4.02
N ILE A 110 -11.26 4.79 -3.81
CA ILE A 110 -11.96 3.89 -2.88
C ILE A 110 -11.85 4.40 -1.44
N GLY A 111 -10.65 4.77 -0.99
CA GLY A 111 -10.44 5.33 0.36
C GLY A 111 -11.26 6.59 0.61
N THR A 112 -11.25 7.53 -0.34
CA THR A 112 -12.01 8.79 -0.26
C THR A 112 -13.53 8.55 -0.20
N LEU A 113 -14.06 7.69 -1.08
CA LEU A 113 -15.49 7.36 -1.11
C LEU A 113 -15.93 6.62 0.16
N THR A 114 -15.11 5.69 0.65
CA THR A 114 -15.40 4.95 1.89
C THR A 114 -15.35 5.87 3.10
N SER A 115 -14.39 6.78 3.16
CA SER A 115 -14.29 7.78 4.22
C SER A 115 -15.49 8.73 4.22
N ALA A 116 -15.93 9.20 3.05
CA ALA A 116 -17.13 10.04 2.94
C ALA A 116 -18.41 9.28 3.33
N TYR A 117 -18.51 7.99 3.01
CA TYR A 117 -19.60 7.15 3.50
C TYR A 117 -19.58 7.05 5.03
N LEU A 118 -18.43 6.81 5.65
CA LEU A 118 -18.33 6.74 7.11
C LEU A 118 -18.74 8.03 7.79
N LEU A 119 -18.34 9.18 7.24
CA LEU A 119 -18.67 10.51 7.77
C LEU A 119 -20.15 10.85 7.67
N THR A 120 -20.81 10.44 6.57
CA THR A 120 -22.16 10.94 6.24
C THR A 120 -23.24 9.88 6.27
N LYS A 121 -22.87 8.60 6.21
CA LYS A 121 -23.75 7.45 5.99
C LYS A 121 -24.54 7.52 4.66
N ASN A 122 -24.17 8.43 3.76
CA ASN A 122 -24.82 8.58 2.47
C ASN A 122 -24.35 7.48 1.50
N THR A 123 -25.28 6.62 1.10
CA THR A 123 -25.02 5.46 0.24
C THR A 123 -24.60 5.81 -1.19
N LYS A 124 -24.72 7.08 -1.63
CA LYS A 124 -24.17 7.48 -2.93
C LYS A 124 -22.67 7.21 -3.04
N TYR A 125 -21.93 7.36 -1.93
CA TYR A 125 -20.50 7.14 -1.89
C TYR A 125 -20.15 5.65 -1.93
N SER A 126 -20.83 4.81 -1.14
CA SER A 126 -20.61 3.35 -1.18
C SER A 126 -20.99 2.75 -2.54
N LYS A 127 -22.10 3.19 -3.14
CA LYS A 127 -22.48 2.77 -4.52
C LYS A 127 -21.41 3.13 -5.55
N ALA A 128 -20.84 4.33 -5.47
CA ALA A 128 -19.76 4.74 -6.36
C ALA A 128 -18.50 3.89 -6.13
N ALA A 129 -18.12 3.62 -4.88
CA ALA A 129 -16.99 2.75 -4.56
C ALA A 129 -17.18 1.34 -5.13
N ILE A 130 -18.37 0.73 -4.97
CA ILE A 130 -18.68 -0.60 -5.50
C ILE A 130 -18.53 -0.67 -7.02
N LYS A 131 -18.90 0.39 -7.74
CA LYS A 131 -18.72 0.46 -9.20
C LYS A 131 -17.25 0.35 -9.60
N HIS A 132 -16.34 1.01 -8.88
CA HIS A 132 -14.92 0.91 -9.13
C HIS A 132 -14.35 -0.45 -8.71
N LEU A 133 -14.79 -1.00 -7.57
CA LEU A 133 -14.42 -2.34 -7.11
C LEU A 133 -14.83 -3.42 -8.13
N HIS A 134 -16.05 -3.32 -8.68
CA HIS A 134 -16.52 -4.24 -9.68
C HIS A 134 -15.63 -4.25 -10.93
N ALA A 135 -15.25 -3.07 -11.41
CA ALA A 135 -14.39 -2.94 -12.59
C ALA A 135 -12.98 -3.53 -12.39
N TRP A 136 -12.43 -3.43 -11.18
CA TRP A 136 -11.07 -3.92 -10.89
C TRP A 136 -10.99 -5.41 -10.58
N PHE A 137 -12.06 -6.02 -10.05
CA PHE A 137 -12.00 -7.38 -9.50
C PHE A 137 -13.00 -8.37 -10.13
N ILE A 138 -14.09 -7.89 -10.76
CA ILE A 138 -15.21 -8.73 -11.15
C ILE A 138 -15.45 -8.71 -12.66
N ASP A 139 -15.52 -7.53 -13.27
CA ASP A 139 -15.83 -7.37 -14.69
C ASP A 139 -14.72 -7.98 -15.55
N THR A 140 -15.03 -9.07 -16.25
CA THR A 140 -14.10 -9.82 -17.10
C THR A 140 -13.51 -9.00 -18.24
N ALA A 141 -14.11 -7.90 -18.63
CA ALA A 141 -13.60 -7.00 -19.66
C ALA A 141 -12.48 -6.07 -19.10
N THR A 142 -12.48 -5.80 -17.77
CA THR A 142 -11.67 -4.73 -17.19
C THR A 142 -10.88 -5.14 -15.92
N LEU A 143 -11.16 -6.30 -15.34
CA LEU A 143 -10.45 -6.76 -14.12
C LEU A 143 -8.94 -6.85 -14.33
N MET A 144 -8.19 -6.66 -13.26
CA MET A 144 -6.75 -6.93 -13.21
C MET A 144 -6.50 -8.39 -12.78
N ASN A 145 -5.52 -9.06 -13.39
CA ASN A 145 -5.04 -10.35 -12.93
C ASN A 145 -4.42 -10.23 -11.52
N PRO A 146 -4.65 -11.22 -10.61
CA PRO A 146 -4.15 -11.17 -9.24
C PRO A 146 -2.67 -11.55 -9.13
N SER A 147 -1.82 -10.86 -9.86
CA SER A 147 -0.36 -11.05 -9.83
C SER A 147 0.38 -9.79 -10.28
N LEU A 148 1.68 -9.72 -9.98
CA LEU A 148 2.60 -8.68 -10.44
C LEU A 148 3.78 -9.27 -11.22
N LEU A 149 3.51 -10.25 -12.09
CA LEU A 149 4.53 -10.93 -12.89
C LEU A 149 5.39 -9.96 -13.70
N TYR A 150 4.84 -8.84 -14.13
CA TYR A 150 5.51 -7.83 -14.95
C TYR A 150 5.77 -6.53 -14.20
N GLY A 151 5.82 -6.61 -12.86
CA GLY A 151 6.13 -5.47 -12.00
C GLY A 151 7.60 -5.09 -12.05
N GLN A 152 7.89 -3.80 -12.17
CA GLN A 152 9.23 -3.21 -12.21
C GLN A 152 10.19 -3.91 -13.17
N ALA A 153 9.74 -4.19 -14.39
CA ALA A 153 10.55 -4.71 -15.47
C ALA A 153 11.77 -3.81 -15.74
N ILE A 154 12.81 -4.39 -16.32
CA ILE A 154 14.00 -3.66 -16.75
C ILE A 154 14.18 -3.95 -18.23
N THR A 155 14.06 -2.92 -19.06
CA THR A 155 14.17 -3.04 -20.52
C THR A 155 15.45 -3.78 -20.91
N ASN A 156 15.33 -4.75 -21.82
CA ASN A 156 16.39 -5.61 -22.31
C ASN A 156 17.12 -6.44 -21.23
N LYS A 157 16.51 -6.61 -20.03
CA LYS A 157 17.09 -7.42 -18.95
C LYS A 157 16.09 -8.43 -18.37
N VAL A 158 14.96 -7.96 -17.82
CA VAL A 158 13.92 -8.81 -17.23
C VAL A 158 12.53 -8.23 -17.47
N SER A 159 11.54 -9.11 -17.69
CA SER A 159 10.15 -8.71 -17.94
C SER A 159 9.35 -8.40 -16.65
N GLY A 160 9.91 -8.67 -15.48
CA GLY A 160 9.38 -8.44 -14.15
C GLY A 160 10.31 -9.01 -13.10
N ARG A 161 10.13 -8.68 -11.82
CA ARG A 161 10.99 -9.15 -10.72
C ARG A 161 10.30 -8.99 -9.36
N GLY A 162 10.81 -9.67 -8.33
CA GLY A 162 10.22 -9.68 -6.99
C GLY A 162 10.01 -8.29 -6.39
N ILE A 163 10.99 -7.40 -6.53
CA ILE A 163 10.93 -6.01 -6.05
C ILE A 163 9.73 -5.22 -6.62
N GLY A 164 9.14 -5.65 -7.74
CA GLY A 164 7.93 -5.05 -8.31
C GLY A 164 6.68 -5.23 -7.45
N ILE A 165 6.68 -6.20 -6.54
CA ILE A 165 5.56 -6.49 -5.61
C ILE A 165 5.26 -5.29 -4.70
N ILE A 166 6.24 -4.41 -4.45
CA ILE A 166 6.03 -3.18 -3.67
C ILE A 166 4.94 -2.27 -4.26
N ASP A 167 4.68 -2.33 -5.58
CA ASP A 167 3.63 -1.53 -6.20
C ASP A 167 2.23 -1.88 -5.67
N MET A 168 2.03 -3.10 -5.14
CA MET A 168 0.75 -3.58 -4.61
C MET A 168 0.37 -2.98 -3.25
N ILE A 169 1.28 -2.30 -2.53
CA ILE A 169 0.95 -1.67 -1.24
C ILE A 169 -0.24 -0.70 -1.35
N GLN A 170 -0.47 -0.13 -2.53
CA GLN A 170 -1.63 0.73 -2.79
C GLN A 170 -2.97 0.02 -2.57
N MET A 171 -3.04 -1.28 -2.81
CA MET A 171 -4.26 -2.07 -2.65
C MET A 171 -4.65 -2.33 -1.19
N MET A 172 -3.77 -2.02 -0.24
CA MET A 172 -4.09 -2.14 1.19
C MET A 172 -5.23 -1.21 1.59
N GLU A 173 -5.25 0.03 1.09
CA GLU A 173 -6.35 0.97 1.29
C GLU A 173 -7.68 0.41 0.75
N VAL A 174 -7.61 -0.25 -0.42
CA VAL A 174 -8.77 -0.89 -1.03
C VAL A 174 -9.28 -2.04 -0.17
N ALA A 175 -8.39 -2.92 0.28
CA ALA A 175 -8.75 -4.06 1.13
C ALA A 175 -9.42 -3.62 2.45
N GLN A 176 -8.88 -2.59 3.10
CA GLN A 176 -9.45 -2.03 4.32
C GLN A 176 -10.80 -1.36 4.06
N SER A 177 -10.92 -0.63 2.96
CA SER A 177 -12.19 -0.03 2.53
C SER A 177 -13.27 -1.09 2.27
N VAL A 178 -12.91 -2.21 1.62
CA VAL A 178 -13.83 -3.35 1.42
C VAL A 178 -14.30 -3.92 2.76
N ALA A 179 -13.39 -4.12 3.73
CA ALA A 179 -13.76 -4.60 5.06
C ALA A 179 -14.71 -3.65 5.79
N VAL A 180 -14.51 -2.33 5.65
CA VAL A 180 -15.42 -1.32 6.20
C VAL A 180 -16.79 -1.39 5.54
N LEU A 181 -16.86 -1.47 4.21
CA LEU A 181 -18.11 -1.55 3.47
C LEU A 181 -18.85 -2.87 3.75
N GLU A 182 -18.13 -3.99 3.91
CA GLU A 182 -18.68 -5.27 4.37
C GLU A 182 -19.33 -5.15 5.75
N LYS A 183 -18.59 -4.64 6.74
CA LYS A 183 -19.08 -4.42 8.12
C LYS A 183 -20.34 -3.57 8.16
N ASN A 184 -20.45 -2.59 7.26
CA ASN A 184 -21.61 -1.71 7.15
C ASN A 184 -22.68 -2.23 6.16
N LYS A 185 -22.59 -3.49 5.68
CA LYS A 185 -23.56 -4.14 4.78
C LYS A 185 -23.81 -3.35 3.47
N GLN A 186 -22.76 -2.71 2.95
CA GLN A 186 -22.86 -1.92 1.73
C GLN A 186 -22.57 -2.72 0.45
N ILE A 187 -21.85 -3.85 0.54
CA ILE A 187 -21.50 -4.72 -0.60
C ILE A 187 -22.40 -5.95 -0.53
N ASN A 188 -23.03 -6.30 -1.68
CA ASN A 188 -23.78 -7.54 -1.78
C ASN A 188 -22.86 -8.78 -1.68
N PRO A 189 -23.37 -9.94 -1.20
CA PRO A 189 -22.55 -11.14 -0.97
C PRO A 189 -21.79 -11.64 -2.20
N THR A 190 -22.39 -11.58 -3.39
CA THR A 190 -21.78 -12.07 -4.64
C THR A 190 -20.56 -11.22 -5.01
N THR A 191 -20.71 -9.89 -5.02
CA THR A 191 -19.60 -8.97 -5.31
C THR A 191 -18.49 -9.10 -4.26
N LEU A 192 -18.85 -9.19 -2.98
CA LEU A 192 -17.90 -9.36 -1.90
C LEU A 192 -17.09 -10.67 -2.04
N SER A 193 -17.77 -11.78 -2.34
CA SER A 193 -17.14 -13.08 -2.58
C SER A 193 -16.15 -13.02 -3.74
N GLY A 194 -16.51 -12.39 -4.84
CA GLY A 194 -15.61 -12.20 -5.98
C GLY A 194 -14.36 -11.37 -5.63
N ILE A 195 -14.53 -10.27 -4.88
CA ILE A 195 -13.41 -9.45 -4.40
C ILE A 195 -12.50 -10.26 -3.49
N LYS A 196 -13.05 -10.96 -2.49
CA LYS A 196 -12.26 -11.81 -1.57
C LYS A 196 -11.54 -12.94 -2.33
N LYS A 197 -12.18 -13.53 -3.33
CA LYS A 197 -11.54 -14.54 -4.20
C LYS A 197 -10.34 -13.97 -4.95
N TRP A 198 -10.45 -12.75 -5.48
CA TRP A 198 -9.32 -12.08 -6.13
C TRP A 198 -8.15 -11.88 -5.17
N PHE A 199 -8.38 -11.38 -3.94
CA PHE A 199 -7.34 -11.23 -2.93
C PHE A 199 -6.76 -12.57 -2.46
N SER A 200 -7.58 -13.63 -2.34
CA SER A 200 -7.10 -14.98 -2.04
C SER A 200 -6.16 -15.50 -3.13
N ASN A 201 -6.51 -15.30 -4.41
CA ASN A 201 -5.65 -15.70 -5.52
C ASN A 201 -4.33 -14.93 -5.52
N TYR A 202 -4.37 -13.62 -5.22
CA TYR A 202 -3.15 -12.82 -5.06
C TYR A 202 -2.29 -13.31 -3.89
N LEU A 203 -2.90 -13.61 -2.73
CA LEU A 203 -2.19 -14.16 -1.58
C LEU A 203 -1.51 -15.49 -1.92
N THR A 204 -2.20 -16.39 -2.61
CA THR A 204 -1.60 -17.64 -3.08
C THR A 204 -0.39 -17.34 -3.96
N TRP A 205 -0.53 -16.46 -4.95
CA TRP A 205 0.57 -16.12 -5.86
C TRP A 205 1.75 -15.50 -5.10
N VAL A 206 1.52 -14.48 -4.27
CA VAL A 206 2.61 -13.74 -3.60
C VAL A 206 3.32 -14.55 -2.51
N THR A 207 2.69 -15.60 -2.00
CA THR A 207 3.30 -16.49 -0.99
C THR A 207 4.02 -17.69 -1.59
N THR A 208 3.73 -18.06 -2.84
CA THR A 208 4.28 -19.28 -3.47
C THR A 208 5.18 -19.00 -4.69
N HIS A 209 4.94 -17.90 -5.43
CA HIS A 209 5.74 -17.57 -6.61
C HIS A 209 7.16 -17.14 -6.23
N PRO A 210 8.22 -17.49 -7.00
CA PRO A 210 9.60 -17.07 -6.72
C PRO A 210 9.77 -15.58 -6.47
N TYR A 211 9.08 -14.71 -7.21
CA TYR A 211 9.11 -13.26 -6.97
C TYR A 211 8.53 -12.86 -5.60
N GLY A 212 7.47 -13.54 -5.17
CA GLY A 212 6.90 -13.32 -3.84
C GLY A 212 7.85 -13.72 -2.73
N ILE A 213 8.58 -14.84 -2.93
CA ILE A 213 9.60 -15.32 -2.00
C ILE A 213 10.79 -14.36 -1.98
N GLU A 214 11.26 -13.90 -3.15
CA GLU A 214 12.34 -12.91 -3.27
C GLU A 214 12.01 -11.63 -2.49
N GLU A 215 10.83 -11.04 -2.69
CA GLU A 215 10.41 -9.82 -2.01
C GLU A 215 10.24 -10.04 -0.50
N ARG A 216 9.71 -11.19 -0.09
CA ARG A 216 9.62 -11.59 1.30
C ARG A 216 10.97 -11.61 2.01
N GLU A 217 11.97 -12.20 1.37
CA GLU A 217 13.31 -12.39 1.96
C GLU A 217 14.21 -11.12 1.87
N ALA A 218 13.71 -10.05 1.27
CA ALA A 218 14.43 -8.78 1.25
C ALA A 218 14.69 -8.27 2.67
N LYS A 219 15.93 -7.84 2.93
CA LYS A 219 16.42 -7.45 4.26
C LYS A 219 16.14 -5.98 4.62
N ASN A 220 15.42 -5.26 3.77
CA ASN A 220 15.10 -3.84 3.88
C ASN A 220 13.57 -3.62 3.84
N ASN A 221 13.13 -2.38 3.58
CA ASN A 221 11.72 -2.00 3.50
C ASN A 221 10.88 -2.91 2.58
N HIS A 222 11.45 -3.55 1.58
CA HIS A 222 10.75 -4.48 0.69
C HIS A 222 10.15 -5.67 1.46
N GLY A 223 10.95 -6.35 2.30
CA GLY A 223 10.45 -7.43 3.15
C GLY A 223 9.37 -6.98 4.14
N THR A 224 9.47 -5.74 4.63
CA THR A 224 8.43 -5.13 5.46
C THR A 224 7.14 -4.88 4.65
N CYS A 225 7.26 -4.31 3.45
CA CYS A 225 6.13 -4.06 2.56
C CYS A 225 5.42 -5.35 2.14
N TRP A 226 6.19 -6.42 1.87
CA TRP A 226 5.60 -7.74 1.61
C TRP A 226 4.75 -8.21 2.80
N THR A 227 5.33 -8.19 4.00
CA THR A 227 4.64 -8.66 5.21
C THR A 227 3.40 -7.82 5.51
N MET A 228 3.49 -6.51 5.32
CA MET A 228 2.41 -5.55 5.56
C MET A 228 1.22 -5.79 4.63
N GLN A 229 1.44 -5.92 3.32
CA GLN A 229 0.35 -6.16 2.38
C GLN A 229 -0.29 -7.53 2.57
N VAL A 230 0.52 -8.59 2.81
CA VAL A 230 0.00 -9.94 3.10
C VAL A 230 -0.87 -9.94 4.35
N ALA A 231 -0.45 -9.28 5.43
CA ALA A 231 -1.23 -9.18 6.66
C ALA A 231 -2.59 -8.49 6.43
N VAL A 232 -2.62 -7.39 5.67
CA VAL A 232 -3.86 -6.65 5.38
C VAL A 232 -4.81 -7.49 4.53
N PHE A 233 -4.29 -8.13 3.47
CA PHE A 233 -5.11 -8.95 2.58
C PHE A 233 -5.59 -10.24 3.26
N ALA A 234 -4.75 -10.88 4.09
CA ALA A 234 -5.14 -12.03 4.90
C ALA A 234 -6.29 -11.69 5.87
N LYS A 235 -6.27 -10.50 6.48
CA LYS A 235 -7.40 -10.04 7.31
C LYS A 235 -8.69 -9.90 6.51
N LEU A 236 -8.64 -9.36 5.31
CA LEU A 236 -9.84 -9.21 4.46
C LEU A 236 -10.45 -10.57 4.11
N VAL A 237 -9.63 -11.56 3.78
CA VAL A 237 -10.11 -12.90 3.38
C VAL A 237 -10.36 -13.84 4.56
N GLY A 238 -9.90 -13.48 5.77
CA GLY A 238 -10.06 -14.29 6.98
C GLY A 238 -9.00 -15.40 7.13
N ASP A 239 -7.83 -15.28 6.50
CA ASP A 239 -6.74 -16.26 6.62
C ASP A 239 -5.93 -16.03 7.91
N THR A 240 -6.35 -16.72 8.97
CA THR A 240 -5.71 -16.63 10.29
C THR A 240 -4.28 -17.14 10.31
N SER A 241 -3.96 -18.14 9.49
CA SER A 241 -2.62 -18.72 9.40
C SER A 241 -1.60 -17.71 8.85
N LEU A 242 -1.96 -17.00 7.77
CA LEU A 242 -1.12 -15.92 7.24
C LEU A 242 -1.01 -14.72 8.19
N ILE A 243 -2.06 -14.41 8.93
CA ILE A 243 -2.01 -13.35 9.96
C ILE A 243 -1.01 -13.73 11.05
N GLN A 244 -1.05 -14.96 11.56
CA GLN A 244 -0.09 -15.46 12.55
C GLN A 244 1.32 -15.47 12.01
N TYR A 245 1.53 -15.97 10.79
CA TYR A 245 2.82 -15.95 10.11
C TYR A 245 3.40 -14.54 10.02
N CYS A 246 2.61 -13.55 9.59
CA CYS A 246 3.05 -12.15 9.52
C CYS A 246 3.40 -11.59 10.90
N SER A 247 2.67 -11.97 11.95
CA SER A 247 2.95 -11.55 13.32
C SER A 247 4.29 -12.11 13.83
N SER A 248 4.54 -13.41 13.62
CA SER A 248 5.82 -14.04 13.95
C SER A 248 6.96 -13.40 13.14
N ARG A 249 6.77 -13.25 11.82
CA ARG A 249 7.77 -12.64 10.95
C ARG A 249 8.14 -11.22 11.38
N TYR A 250 7.18 -10.40 11.78
CA TYR A 250 7.45 -9.06 12.30
C TYR A 250 8.41 -9.11 13.50
N LYS A 251 8.12 -9.97 14.48
CA LYS A 251 8.85 -10.06 15.75
C LYS A 251 10.23 -10.72 15.59
N GLU A 252 10.30 -11.78 14.81
CA GLU A 252 11.45 -12.69 14.77
C GLU A 252 12.40 -12.41 13.61
N VAL A 253 11.92 -11.74 12.55
CA VAL A 253 12.69 -11.48 11.34
C VAL A 253 12.87 -9.98 11.07
N LEU A 254 11.75 -9.23 10.98
CA LEU A 254 11.85 -7.84 10.52
C LEU A 254 12.51 -6.94 11.57
N ILE A 255 12.06 -6.99 12.82
CA ILE A 255 12.65 -6.17 13.89
C ILE A 255 14.11 -6.50 14.10
N PRO A 256 14.53 -7.75 14.40
CA PRO A 256 15.93 -8.04 14.65
C PRO A 256 16.83 -7.93 13.42
N GLY A 257 16.29 -8.12 12.21
CA GLY A 257 17.05 -8.09 10.97
C GLY A 257 17.20 -6.71 10.32
N GLN A 258 16.32 -5.76 10.66
CA GLN A 258 16.30 -4.44 9.98
C GLN A 258 16.61 -3.28 10.91
N MET A 259 16.40 -3.40 12.23
CA MET A 259 16.53 -2.31 13.17
C MET A 259 17.74 -2.50 14.08
N ALA A 260 18.58 -1.49 14.20
CA ALA A 260 19.70 -1.45 15.14
C ALA A 260 19.21 -1.13 16.58
N SER A 261 20.10 -1.28 17.56
CA SER A 261 19.77 -1.06 18.99
C SER A 261 19.32 0.37 19.31
N ASP A 262 19.77 1.36 18.52
CA ASP A 262 19.40 2.77 18.62
C ASP A 262 18.06 3.10 17.91
N GLY A 263 17.42 2.13 17.26
CA GLY A 263 16.18 2.31 16.50
C GLY A 263 16.37 2.70 15.03
N SER A 264 17.61 2.87 14.56
CA SER A 264 17.89 3.17 13.16
C SER A 264 17.65 1.98 12.23
N PHE A 265 17.55 2.26 10.93
CA PHE A 265 17.45 1.26 9.84
C PHE A 265 18.73 1.32 8.98
N PRO A 266 19.81 0.57 9.31
CA PRO A 266 21.11 0.73 8.68
C PRO A 266 21.11 0.54 7.16
N LEU A 267 20.28 -0.36 6.61
CA LEU A 267 20.19 -0.57 5.16
C LEU A 267 19.49 0.59 4.45
N GLU A 268 18.53 1.24 5.11
CA GLU A 268 17.86 2.42 4.57
C GLU A 268 18.76 3.67 4.65
N LEU A 269 19.53 3.78 5.72
CA LEU A 269 20.48 4.89 5.90
C LEU A 269 21.62 4.89 4.87
N LYS A 270 21.92 3.72 4.26
CA LYS A 270 22.92 3.61 3.17
C LYS A 270 22.41 4.06 1.81
N ARG A 271 21.11 4.34 1.68
CA ARG A 271 20.47 4.73 0.42
C ARG A 271 20.70 6.20 0.11
N THR A 272 20.47 6.59 -1.15
CA THR A 272 20.61 7.98 -1.63
C THR A 272 19.71 9.00 -0.92
N LYS A 273 18.60 8.53 -0.34
CA LYS A 273 17.66 9.35 0.45
C LYS A 273 17.43 8.71 1.82
N PRO A 274 18.46 8.66 2.69
CA PRO A 274 18.51 7.81 3.88
C PRO A 274 17.31 7.98 4.81
N TYR A 275 16.98 9.20 5.18
CA TYR A 275 15.86 9.47 6.08
C TYR A 275 14.49 9.25 5.41
N GLY A 276 14.40 9.48 4.10
CA GLY A 276 13.17 9.20 3.34
C GLY A 276 12.84 7.73 3.30
N TYR A 277 13.83 6.87 3.05
CA TYR A 277 13.65 5.41 3.08
C TYR A 277 13.44 4.87 4.49
N SER A 278 14.15 5.42 5.49
CA SER A 278 13.94 5.05 6.91
C SER A 278 12.52 5.40 7.37
N LEU A 279 12.01 6.58 7.01
CA LEU A 279 10.64 6.97 7.32
C LEU A 279 9.62 6.06 6.64
N PHE A 280 9.86 5.70 5.37
CA PHE A 280 8.99 4.79 4.63
C PHE A 280 8.94 3.40 5.30
N ASN A 281 10.09 2.86 5.74
CA ASN A 281 10.14 1.59 6.44
C ASN A 281 9.43 1.67 7.82
N LEU A 282 9.62 2.78 8.55
CA LEU A 282 8.94 3.02 9.81
C LEU A 282 7.41 3.09 9.63
N ASP A 283 6.92 3.78 8.60
CA ASP A 283 5.49 3.84 8.26
C ASP A 283 4.94 2.42 8.00
N ALA A 284 5.68 1.58 7.25
CA ALA A 284 5.28 0.21 6.99
C ALA A 284 5.27 -0.65 8.26
N MET A 285 6.26 -0.54 9.12
CA MET A 285 6.32 -1.27 10.40
C MET A 285 5.22 -0.82 11.37
N THR A 286 4.94 0.47 11.45
CA THR A 286 3.84 1.02 12.27
C THR A 286 2.49 0.52 11.78
N THR A 287 2.32 0.43 10.46
CA THR A 287 1.14 -0.19 9.84
C THR A 287 0.97 -1.64 10.27
N LEU A 288 2.04 -2.43 10.25
CA LEU A 288 2.02 -3.82 10.72
C LEU A 288 1.60 -3.94 12.18
N VAL A 289 2.19 -3.12 13.08
CA VAL A 289 1.81 -3.09 14.51
C VAL A 289 0.31 -2.85 14.67
N THR A 290 -0.23 -1.92 13.91
CA THR A 290 -1.65 -1.56 13.95
C THR A 290 -2.54 -2.67 13.39
N VAL A 291 -2.21 -3.17 12.20
CA VAL A 291 -2.98 -4.21 11.51
C VAL A 291 -2.98 -5.51 12.30
N LEU A 292 -1.85 -5.92 12.84
CA LEU A 292 -1.69 -7.16 13.58
C LEU A 292 -2.04 -7.05 15.08
N SER A 293 -2.41 -5.84 15.55
CA SER A 293 -2.70 -5.56 16.96
C SER A 293 -1.57 -6.01 17.89
N ILE A 294 -0.31 -5.71 17.49
CA ILE A 294 0.87 -6.07 18.29
C ILE A 294 0.96 -5.17 19.50
N GLU A 295 0.88 -5.75 20.70
CA GLU A 295 0.92 -5.00 21.96
C GLU A 295 2.32 -4.45 22.30
N GLN A 296 3.39 -5.23 21.99
CA GLN A 296 4.76 -4.85 22.27
C GLN A 296 5.26 -3.78 21.30
N LYS A 297 5.20 -2.51 21.71
CA LYS A 297 5.50 -1.33 20.89
C LYS A 297 6.89 -0.74 21.14
N SER A 298 7.69 -1.32 22.05
CA SER A 298 8.98 -0.77 22.49
C SER A 298 9.99 -0.59 21.34
N SER A 299 10.03 -1.53 20.40
CA SER A 299 10.93 -1.43 19.23
C SER A 299 10.53 -0.29 18.31
N ILE A 300 9.23 -0.17 18.00
CA ILE A 300 8.72 0.91 17.16
C ILE A 300 8.95 2.28 17.84
N LYS A 301 8.79 2.35 19.16
CA LYS A 301 9.10 3.59 19.90
C LYS A 301 10.54 4.02 19.68
N LYS A 302 11.52 3.11 19.78
CA LYS A 302 12.93 3.44 19.52
C LYS A 302 13.15 4.00 18.10
N ALA A 303 12.52 3.39 17.09
CA ALA A 303 12.60 3.89 15.72
C ALA A 303 11.94 5.26 15.55
N ILE A 304 10.82 5.53 16.23
CA ILE A 304 10.19 6.85 16.25
C ILE A 304 11.12 7.87 16.92
N ASP A 305 11.68 7.55 18.07
CA ASP A 305 12.61 8.43 18.82
C ASP A 305 13.84 8.78 17.95
N PHE A 306 14.41 7.79 17.23
CA PHE A 306 15.50 8.02 16.28
C PHE A 306 15.11 8.94 15.11
N MET A 307 13.91 8.75 14.55
CA MET A 307 13.43 9.51 13.40
C MET A 307 12.80 10.87 13.77
N PHE A 308 12.46 11.08 15.04
CA PHE A 308 11.72 12.26 15.50
C PHE A 308 12.37 13.59 15.11
N PRO A 309 13.71 13.79 15.29
CA PRO A 309 14.36 15.05 14.88
C PRO A 309 14.18 15.37 13.39
N TYR A 310 14.21 14.34 12.54
CA TYR A 310 13.99 14.51 11.10
C TYR A 310 12.53 14.82 10.77
N ILE A 311 11.58 14.14 11.42
CA ILE A 311 10.13 14.34 11.22
C ILE A 311 9.75 15.76 11.69
N ALA A 312 10.21 16.18 12.85
CA ALA A 312 9.90 17.48 13.44
C ALA A 312 10.47 18.63 12.63
N ASN A 313 11.72 18.50 12.14
CA ASN A 313 12.45 19.59 11.52
C ASN A 313 12.21 19.72 10.00
N LYS A 314 11.93 18.64 9.28
CA LYS A 314 11.88 18.66 7.81
C LYS A 314 10.53 18.33 7.20
N HIS A 315 9.65 17.67 7.91
CA HIS A 315 8.42 17.16 7.32
C HIS A 315 7.16 17.66 7.99
N ASN A 316 7.22 18.64 8.88
CA ASN A 316 6.05 19.18 9.59
C ASN A 316 4.74 18.40 9.28
N ARG A 317 4.63 17.19 9.81
CA ARG A 317 3.49 16.29 9.61
C ARG A 317 2.69 16.18 10.92
N PRO A 318 1.98 17.26 11.31
CA PRO A 318 1.30 17.33 12.61
C PRO A 318 0.30 16.20 12.81
N MET A 319 -0.29 15.67 11.73
CA MET A 319 -1.23 14.56 11.82
C MET A 319 -0.55 13.21 12.11
N VAL A 320 0.65 12.97 11.59
CA VAL A 320 1.42 11.75 11.93
C VAL A 320 1.84 11.81 13.39
N ILE A 321 2.32 12.95 13.85
CA ILE A 321 2.69 13.15 15.26
C ILE A 321 1.48 12.97 16.18
N GLU A 322 0.34 13.55 15.85
CA GLU A 322 -0.89 13.37 16.62
C GLU A 322 -1.43 11.93 16.58
N ALA A 323 -1.31 11.24 15.45
CA ALA A 323 -1.65 9.82 15.35
C ALA A 323 -0.73 8.96 16.22
N LEU A 324 0.57 9.24 16.23
CA LEU A 324 1.55 8.53 17.07
C LEU A 324 1.29 8.77 18.56
N LYS A 325 0.99 10.02 18.97
CA LYS A 325 0.55 10.35 20.36
C LYS A 325 -0.73 9.63 20.73
N ALA A 326 -1.74 9.63 19.85
CA ALA A 326 -3.02 8.99 20.11
C ALA A 326 -2.92 7.45 20.22
N THR A 327 -1.91 6.85 19.62
CA THR A 327 -1.62 5.40 19.71
C THR A 327 -0.71 5.05 20.88
N GLY A 328 -0.23 6.04 21.65
CA GLY A 328 0.74 5.85 22.72
C GLY A 328 2.14 5.42 22.21
N LEU A 329 2.47 5.74 20.99
CA LEU A 329 3.78 5.51 20.37
C LEU A 329 4.71 6.74 20.48
N LEU A 330 4.15 7.88 20.85
CA LEU A 330 4.83 9.10 21.30
C LEU A 330 4.29 9.55 22.64
#